data_714db55c562e42e771c3a97d331473dd
#
_entry.id   714db55c562e42e771c3a97d331473dd
#
_cell.length_a   1.000
_cell.length_b   1.000
_cell.length_c   1.000
_cell.angle_alpha   90.00
_cell.angle_beta   90.00
_cell.angle_gamma   90.00
#
_symmetry.space_group_name_H-M   'P 1'
#
loop_
_entity.id
_entity.type
_entity.pdbx_description
1 polymer ?
#
loop_
_entity_poly.entity_id
_entity_poly.type
_entity_poly.pdbx_seq_one_letter_code
_entity_poly.pdbx_strand_id
1 'polypeptide(L)'
;MSDCVFCRIVRGEIPSKKVYEDEHVYAFHDIHPVAPVHVLVVPKVHVDSMAQLSGEHEAAMGRLMVAAGKIAREQGCTDGFRTIVNTGRVGLQEVYHLHLHILGGPNPLPPMLKR
;
A
#
# COMPACT_ATOMS: atom_id res chain seq x y z
N MET A 1 7.00 -6.00 18.46
CA MET A 1 6.64 -6.18 18.55
C MET A 1 5.87 -6.37 18.12
N SER A 2 6.12 -7.13 17.73
CA SER A 2 4.88 -6.65 17.53
C SER A 2 3.91 -7.62 16.93
N ASP A 3 2.64 -7.44 17.27
CA ASP A 3 1.56 -8.22 16.74
C ASP A 3 1.05 -7.68 15.41
N CYS A 4 1.71 -6.68 14.85
CA CYS A 4 1.29 -6.08 13.58
C CYS A 4 1.38 -7.13 12.47
N VAL A 5 0.24 -7.39 11.82
CA VAL A 5 0.18 -8.41 10.78
C VAL A 5 1.09 -8.05 9.59
N PHE A 6 1.19 -6.76 9.25
CA PHE A 6 2.04 -6.35 8.13
C PHE A 6 3.52 -6.45 8.49
N CYS A 7 3.89 -6.13 9.74
CA CYS A 7 5.27 -6.37 10.18
C CYS A 7 5.62 -7.85 10.06
N ARG A 8 4.69 -8.72 10.41
CA ARG A 8 4.93 -10.16 10.33
C ARG A 8 5.02 -10.63 8.88
N ILE A 9 4.23 -10.04 7.98
CA ILE A 9 4.33 -10.34 6.55
C ILE A 9 5.71 -9.91 6.03
N VAL A 10 6.14 -8.70 6.40
CA VAL A 10 7.45 -8.17 5.96
C VAL A 10 8.58 -9.09 6.42
N ARG A 11 8.47 -9.65 7.62
CA ARG A 11 9.49 -10.56 8.16
C ARG A 11 9.38 -11.99 7.62
N GLY A 12 8.37 -12.27 6.80
CA GLY A 12 8.18 -13.62 6.25
C GLY A 12 7.52 -14.59 7.20
N GLU A 13 6.96 -14.11 8.32
CA GLU A 13 6.30 -14.97 9.30
C GLU A 13 4.89 -15.37 8.87
N ILE A 14 4.26 -14.56 8.03
CA ILE A 14 2.96 -14.83 7.46
C ILE A 14 3.10 -14.84 5.95
N PRO A 15 2.61 -15.86 5.25
CA PRO A 15 2.74 -15.91 3.79
C PRO A 15 1.96 -14.78 3.12
N SER A 16 2.47 -14.31 2.00
CA SER A 16 1.82 -13.29 1.18
C SER A 16 2.18 -13.52 -0.27
N LYS A 17 1.40 -12.97 -1.18
CA LYS A 17 1.72 -12.98 -2.61
C LYS A 17 2.54 -11.74 -2.92
N LYS A 18 3.84 -11.83 -2.67
CA LYS A 18 4.76 -10.70 -2.83
C LYS A 18 4.80 -10.24 -4.27
N VAL A 19 4.76 -8.91 -4.44
CA VAL A 19 4.84 -8.24 -5.74
C VAL A 19 6.18 -7.53 -5.90
N TYR A 20 6.71 -6.95 -4.82
CA TYR A 20 7.89 -6.10 -4.89
C TYR A 20 8.49 -5.97 -3.49
N GLU A 21 9.81 -5.82 -3.45
CA GLU A 21 10.49 -5.57 -2.19
C GLU A 21 11.80 -4.85 -2.46
N ASP A 22 12.09 -3.85 -1.63
CA ASP A 22 13.41 -3.24 -1.60
C ASP A 22 13.76 -2.93 -0.14
N GLU A 23 14.79 -2.12 0.07
CA GLU A 23 15.28 -1.81 1.43
C GLU A 23 14.20 -1.18 2.31
N HIS A 24 13.30 -0.37 1.73
CA HIS A 24 12.33 0.41 2.50
C HIS A 24 10.90 -0.07 2.34
N VAL A 25 10.59 -0.85 1.31
CA VAL A 25 9.22 -1.08 0.86
C VAL A 25 8.97 -2.55 0.62
N TYR A 26 7.77 -2.98 0.96
CA TYR A 26 7.28 -4.32 0.65
C TYR A 26 5.88 -4.19 0.06
N ALA A 27 5.59 -4.94 -0.99
CA ALA A 27 4.28 -4.87 -1.63
C ALA A 27 3.77 -6.28 -1.92
N PHE A 28 2.45 -6.46 -1.78
CA PHE A 28 1.82 -7.77 -1.97
C PHE A 28 0.38 -7.58 -2.41
N HIS A 29 -0.18 -8.62 -3.04
CA HIS A 29 -1.57 -8.58 -3.48
C HIS A 29 -2.51 -8.61 -2.28
N ASP A 30 -3.56 -7.79 -2.33
CA ASP A 30 -4.63 -7.85 -1.33
C ASP A 30 -5.38 -9.17 -1.49
N ILE A 31 -5.65 -9.86 -0.38
CA ILE A 31 -6.34 -11.14 -0.41
C ILE A 31 -7.84 -10.99 -0.65
N HIS A 32 -8.36 -9.78 -0.51
CA HIS A 32 -9.78 -9.46 -0.80
C HIS A 32 -9.83 -8.31 -1.79
N PRO A 33 -9.40 -8.55 -3.04
CA PRO A 33 -9.29 -7.45 -4.00
C PRO A 33 -10.64 -6.85 -4.35
N VAL A 34 -10.67 -5.54 -4.49
CA VAL A 34 -11.88 -4.81 -4.90
C VAL A 34 -11.75 -4.27 -6.32
N ALA A 35 -10.66 -4.61 -7.01
CA ALA A 35 -10.42 -4.24 -8.40
C ALA A 35 -9.57 -5.33 -9.03
N PRO A 36 -9.51 -5.41 -10.38
CA PRO A 36 -8.67 -6.42 -11.03
C PRO A 36 -7.20 -6.37 -10.61
N VAL A 37 -6.68 -5.15 -10.36
CA VAL A 37 -5.37 -4.98 -9.74
C VAL A 37 -5.61 -4.33 -8.38
N HIS A 38 -5.17 -4.98 -7.32
CA HIS A 38 -5.29 -4.44 -5.97
C HIS A 38 -4.06 -4.88 -5.18
N VAL A 39 -3.09 -3.97 -5.06
CA VAL A 39 -1.82 -4.22 -4.38
C VAL A 39 -1.72 -3.32 -3.17
N LEU A 40 -1.20 -3.86 -2.08
CA LEU A 40 -0.88 -3.08 -0.88
C LEU A 40 0.62 -2.81 -0.87
N VAL A 41 0.99 -1.55 -0.65
CA VAL A 41 2.38 -1.13 -0.57
C VAL A 41 2.62 -0.60 0.83
N VAL A 42 3.54 -1.22 1.56
CA VAL A 42 3.80 -0.86 2.96
C VAL A 42 5.25 -0.48 3.15
N PRO A 43 5.54 0.49 4.03
CA PRO A 43 6.91 0.72 4.45
C PRO A 43 7.34 -0.41 5.37
N LYS A 44 8.61 -0.80 5.30
CA LYS A 44 9.14 -1.83 6.21
C LYS A 44 9.20 -1.31 7.63
N VAL A 45 9.49 -0.02 7.81
CA VAL A 45 9.43 0.59 9.13
C VAL A 45 7.96 0.69 9.55
N HIS A 46 7.68 0.32 10.79
CA HIS A 46 6.32 0.42 11.31
C HIS A 46 6.00 1.87 11.65
N VAL A 47 4.92 2.38 11.09
CA VAL A 47 4.29 3.63 11.50
C VAL A 47 2.79 3.40 11.38
N ASP A 48 2.05 3.78 12.41
CA ASP A 48 0.62 3.41 12.48
C ASP A 48 -0.17 3.97 11.31
N SER A 49 0.02 5.27 11.00
CA SER A 49 -0.77 5.90 9.95
C SER A 49 -0.07 7.15 9.45
N MET A 50 -0.64 7.77 8.46
CA MET A 50 -0.14 9.04 7.93
C MET A 50 -0.09 10.12 9.03
N ALA A 51 -0.97 10.04 10.02
CA ALA A 51 -1.01 11.04 11.09
C ALA A 51 0.23 11.02 11.96
N GLN A 52 0.96 9.89 12.00
CA GLN A 52 2.18 9.78 12.80
C GLN A 52 3.46 9.99 12.00
N LEU A 53 3.35 10.30 10.71
CA LEU A 53 4.54 10.55 9.90
C LEU A 53 5.27 11.81 10.36
N SER A 54 6.60 11.77 10.29
CA SER A 54 7.46 12.89 10.63
C SER A 54 8.65 12.90 9.68
N GLY A 55 9.57 13.85 9.88
CA GLY A 55 10.74 13.96 9.02
C GLY A 55 11.58 12.70 8.94
N GLU A 56 11.61 11.90 10.02
CA GLU A 56 12.38 10.65 9.98
C GLU A 56 11.83 9.64 8.98
N HIS A 57 10.59 9.82 8.51
CA HIS A 57 9.97 8.90 7.56
C HIS A 57 10.07 9.37 6.12
N GLU A 58 10.69 10.52 5.85
CA GLU A 58 10.67 11.09 4.50
C GLU A 58 11.31 10.18 3.46
N ALA A 59 12.47 9.61 3.80
CA ALA A 59 13.17 8.74 2.85
C ALA A 59 12.34 7.52 2.51
N ALA A 60 11.75 6.88 3.52
CA ALA A 60 10.93 5.69 3.31
C ALA A 60 9.66 6.03 2.51
N MET A 61 9.03 7.17 2.82
CA MET A 61 7.79 7.56 2.12
C MET A 61 8.05 7.98 0.68
N GLY A 62 9.16 8.66 0.43
CA GLY A 62 9.55 8.99 -0.93
C GLY A 62 9.78 7.75 -1.76
N ARG A 63 10.48 6.76 -1.19
CA ARG A 63 10.71 5.48 -1.85
C ARG A 63 9.38 4.76 -2.11
N LEU A 64 8.48 4.79 -1.14
CA LEU A 64 7.19 4.13 -1.27
C LEU A 64 6.38 4.70 -2.43
N MET A 65 6.34 6.02 -2.54
CA MET A 65 5.60 6.66 -3.63
C MET A 65 6.20 6.33 -5.00
N VAL A 66 7.53 6.37 -5.11
CA VAL A 66 8.19 6.03 -6.37
C VAL A 66 7.94 4.56 -6.71
N ALA A 67 8.06 3.67 -5.72
CA ALA A 67 7.83 2.25 -5.94
C ALA A 67 6.39 1.97 -6.35
N ALA A 68 5.42 2.68 -5.78
CA ALA A 68 4.01 2.47 -6.10
C ALA A 68 3.73 2.68 -7.59
N GLY A 69 4.27 3.75 -8.19
CA GLY A 69 4.10 3.99 -9.62
C GLY A 69 4.72 2.90 -10.47
N LYS A 70 5.92 2.46 -10.09
CA LYS A 70 6.61 1.38 -10.79
C LYS A 70 5.81 0.08 -10.71
N ILE A 71 5.35 -0.26 -9.51
CA ILE A 71 4.56 -1.47 -9.28
C ILE A 71 3.29 -1.45 -10.13
N ALA A 72 2.58 -0.32 -10.15
CA ALA A 72 1.34 -0.20 -10.91
C ALA A 72 1.60 -0.46 -12.39
N ARG A 73 2.67 0.11 -12.94
CA ARG A 73 3.00 -0.11 -14.35
C ARG A 73 3.32 -1.58 -14.62
N GLU A 74 4.06 -2.21 -13.72
CA GLU A 74 4.44 -3.62 -13.87
C GLU A 74 3.23 -4.55 -13.74
N GLN A 75 2.20 -4.10 -13.05
CA GLN A 75 0.95 -4.85 -12.95
C GLN A 75 0.01 -4.59 -14.13
N GLY A 76 0.46 -3.83 -15.11
CA GLY A 76 -0.31 -3.58 -16.32
C GLY A 76 -1.15 -2.31 -16.30
N CYS A 77 -1.03 -1.49 -15.26
CA CYS A 77 -1.82 -0.26 -15.15
C CYS A 77 -1.16 0.86 -15.92
N THR A 78 -1.08 0.71 -17.25
CA THR A 78 -0.37 1.68 -18.11
C THR A 78 -1.23 2.88 -18.47
N ASP A 79 -2.55 2.80 -18.25
CA ASP A 79 -3.48 3.89 -18.57
C ASP A 79 -4.03 4.54 -17.29
N GLY A 80 -3.31 4.39 -16.20
CA GLY A 80 -3.66 5.02 -14.94
C GLY A 80 -4.06 4.04 -13.85
N PHE A 81 -4.11 4.55 -12.65
CA PHE A 81 -4.46 3.76 -11.47
C PHE A 81 -4.84 4.72 -10.35
N ARG A 82 -5.43 4.17 -9.31
CA ARG A 82 -5.82 4.96 -8.14
C ARG A 82 -5.01 4.51 -6.94
N THR A 83 -4.58 5.47 -6.12
CA THR A 83 -3.94 5.15 -4.85
C THR A 83 -4.77 5.71 -3.71
N ILE A 84 -4.85 4.93 -2.62
CA ILE A 84 -5.63 5.31 -1.45
C ILE A 84 -4.79 5.02 -0.21
N VAL A 85 -4.72 6.00 0.70
CA VAL A 85 -4.15 5.80 2.03
C VAL A 85 -5.24 6.19 3.03
N ASN A 86 -5.72 5.21 3.77
CA ASN A 86 -6.73 5.46 4.81
C ASN A 86 -6.04 5.76 6.13
N THR A 87 -6.55 6.73 6.86
CA THR A 87 -5.97 7.13 8.14
C THR A 87 -7.03 7.15 9.22
N GLY A 88 -6.80 6.33 10.25
CA GLY A 88 -7.59 6.35 11.46
C GLY A 88 -9.00 5.86 11.31
N ARG A 89 -9.78 6.08 12.36
CA ARG A 89 -11.15 5.58 12.43
C ARG A 89 -12.04 6.18 11.35
N VAL A 90 -11.95 7.49 11.16
CA VAL A 90 -12.81 8.18 10.19
C VAL A 90 -12.46 7.76 8.77
N GLY A 91 -11.19 7.47 8.50
CA GLY A 91 -10.76 7.00 7.19
C GLY A 91 -10.96 5.51 6.97
N LEU A 92 -11.48 4.78 7.96
CA LEU A 92 -11.72 3.33 7.91
C LEU A 92 -10.43 2.53 7.73
N GLN A 93 -9.38 2.96 8.41
CA GLN A 93 -8.12 2.21 8.42
C GLN A 93 -8.32 0.91 9.17
N GLU A 94 -8.05 -0.22 8.51
CA GLU A 94 -8.28 -1.53 9.11
C GLU A 94 -7.04 -2.05 9.84
N VAL A 95 -5.87 -1.87 9.26
CA VAL A 95 -4.62 -2.32 9.86
C VAL A 95 -3.79 -1.09 10.19
N TYR A 96 -3.35 -0.98 11.46
CA TYR A 96 -2.59 0.19 11.91
C TYR A 96 -1.09 -0.02 11.68
N HIS A 97 -0.77 -0.14 10.43
CA HIS A 97 0.54 -0.07 9.81
C HIS A 97 0.26 0.61 8.47
N LEU A 98 0.76 1.82 8.30
CA LEU A 98 0.48 2.62 7.11
C LEU A 98 0.59 1.78 5.85
N HIS A 99 -0.40 1.85 4.98
CA HIS A 99 -0.36 1.14 3.72
C HIS A 99 -1.10 1.92 2.65
N LEU A 100 -0.58 1.81 1.44
CA LEU A 100 -1.13 2.47 0.27
C LEU A 100 -1.73 1.39 -0.62
N HIS A 101 -3.01 1.57 -0.98
CA HIS A 101 -3.67 0.69 -1.93
C HIS A 101 -3.38 1.19 -3.35
N ILE A 102 -3.02 0.27 -4.23
CA ILE A 102 -3.01 0.53 -5.68
C ILE A 102 -4.21 -0.21 -6.25
N LEU A 103 -5.09 0.54 -6.90
CA LEU A 103 -6.27 -0.04 -7.55
C LEU A 103 -6.20 0.26 -9.04
N GLY A 104 -6.43 -0.75 -9.86
CA GLY A 104 -6.39 -0.57 -11.30
C GLY A 104 -7.08 -1.70 -12.04
N GLY A 105 -7.00 -1.64 -13.35
CA GLY A 105 -7.60 -2.63 -14.23
C GLY A 105 -7.68 -2.07 -15.63
N PRO A 106 -8.29 -2.84 -16.57
CA PRO A 106 -8.36 -2.39 -17.96
C PRO A 106 -9.37 -1.27 -18.20
N ASN A 107 -10.30 -1.06 -17.28
CA ASN A 107 -11.37 -0.08 -17.44
C ASN A 107 -11.33 0.93 -16.30
N PRO A 108 -11.88 2.15 -16.52
CA PRO A 108 -11.94 3.13 -15.45
C PRO A 108 -12.63 2.60 -14.21
N LEU A 109 -12.09 2.95 -13.05
CA LEU A 109 -12.68 2.59 -11.77
C LEU A 109 -13.89 3.47 -11.48
N PRO A 110 -14.83 3.00 -10.66
CA PRO A 110 -15.95 3.86 -10.24
C PRO A 110 -15.44 5.12 -9.56
N PRO A 111 -16.10 6.26 -9.75
CA PRO A 111 -15.68 7.48 -9.08
C PRO A 111 -15.87 7.38 -7.57
N MET A 112 -14.92 7.94 -6.83
CA MET A 112 -15.00 7.99 -5.36
C MET A 112 -15.61 9.29 -4.88
N LEU A 113 -15.36 10.37 -5.60
CA LEU A 113 -15.85 11.70 -5.22
C LEU A 113 -16.94 12.10 -6.19
N LYS A 114 -18.09 12.49 -5.63
CA LYS A 114 -19.17 13.03 -6.43
C LYS A 114 -18.96 14.52 -6.59
N ARG A 115 -19.08 14.99 -7.82
CA ARG A 115 -18.90 16.41 -8.14
C ARG A 115 -20.15 16.99 -8.72
#